data_cc4469984c750e7e395af8b8b280f687
#
_entry.id   cc4469984c750e7e395af8b8b280f687
#
_cell.length_a   1.000
_cell.length_b   1.000
_cell.length_c   1.000
_cell.angle_alpha   90.00
_cell.angle_beta   90.00
_cell.angle_gamma   90.00
#
_symmetry.space_group_name_H-M   'P 1'
#
loop_
_entity.id
_entity.type
_entity.pdbx_description
1 polymer ?
#
loop_
_entity_poly.entity_id
_entity_poly.type
_entity_poly.pdbx_seq_one_letter_code
_entity_poly.pdbx_strand_id
1 'polypeptide(L)'
;MGISAGAKLILADEPSKGLDEKRVSLVVEAFEQLKEESLLCVTHDMMFAGRISDHICVLYAAQQVEYGPTEEILKNPLHPYTQDMILAIPENGMKVSMTGFAPPHTDHQNYGCRYKHRCRFCTSKCDTMPPVFTLGDRKVRCWKYENEN
;
A
#
# COMPACT_ATOMS: atom_id res chain seq x y z
N MET A 1 -9.41 -16.07 15.42
CA MET A 1 -9.32 -16.25 13.96
C MET A 1 -9.79 -17.67 13.65
N GLY A 2 -10.81 -17.82 12.83
CA GLY A 2 -11.31 -19.14 12.40
C GLY A 2 -10.97 -19.34 10.93
N ILE A 3 -10.21 -20.38 10.61
CA ILE A 3 -9.92 -20.76 9.21
C ILE A 3 -10.80 -21.98 8.90
N SER A 4 -11.60 -21.87 7.84
CA SER A 4 -12.44 -22.97 7.40
C SER A 4 -11.57 -24.06 6.75
N ALA A 5 -11.72 -25.29 7.19
CA ALA A 5 -10.98 -26.42 6.63
C ALA A 5 -11.26 -26.55 5.10
N GLY A 6 -10.19 -26.65 4.30
CA GLY A 6 -10.28 -26.79 2.85
C GLY A 6 -10.49 -25.47 2.09
N ALA A 7 -10.36 -24.31 2.74
CA ALA A 7 -10.39 -23.02 2.06
C ALA A 7 -9.16 -22.87 1.15
N LYS A 8 -9.36 -22.52 -0.12
CA LYS A 8 -8.30 -22.23 -1.08
C LYS A 8 -7.86 -20.75 -1.05
N LEU A 9 -8.70 -19.88 -0.50
CA LEU A 9 -8.46 -18.45 -0.32
C LEU A 9 -8.80 -18.05 1.09
N ILE A 10 -7.85 -17.40 1.75
CA ILE A 10 -8.01 -16.85 3.09
C ILE A 10 -8.15 -15.34 2.96
N LEU A 11 -9.17 -14.79 3.60
CA LEU A 11 -9.38 -13.34 3.71
C LEU A 11 -9.08 -12.92 5.14
N ALA A 12 -8.14 -11.99 5.31
CA ALA A 12 -7.76 -11.43 6.60
C ALA A 12 -7.91 -9.91 6.59
N ASP A 13 -8.66 -9.38 7.55
CA ASP A 13 -8.88 -7.95 7.72
C ASP A 13 -8.25 -7.51 9.05
N GLU A 14 -7.22 -6.65 8.95
CA GLU A 14 -6.45 -6.10 10.08
C GLU A 14 -6.03 -7.15 11.13
N PRO A 15 -5.40 -8.28 10.73
CA PRO A 15 -5.14 -9.39 11.66
C PRO A 15 -4.08 -9.09 12.73
N SER A 16 -3.24 -8.06 12.54
CA SER A 16 -2.25 -7.58 13.52
C SER A 16 -2.77 -6.52 14.48
N LYS A 17 -3.99 -6.00 14.25
CA LYS A 17 -4.52 -4.85 14.99
C LYS A 17 -4.66 -5.14 16.49
N GLY A 18 -4.04 -4.29 17.31
CA GLY A 18 -4.11 -4.37 18.78
C GLY A 18 -3.28 -5.50 19.40
N LEU A 19 -2.42 -6.14 18.61
CA LEU A 19 -1.49 -7.16 19.07
C LEU A 19 -0.13 -6.56 19.44
N ASP A 20 0.50 -7.14 20.45
CA ASP A 20 1.92 -6.89 20.72
C ASP A 20 2.81 -7.66 19.72
N GLU A 21 4.10 -7.30 19.67
CA GLU A 21 5.09 -7.88 18.74
C GLU A 21 5.14 -9.42 18.81
N LYS A 22 5.04 -10.01 19.99
CA LYS A 22 5.07 -11.46 20.16
C LYS A 22 3.84 -12.13 19.53
N ARG A 23 2.66 -11.54 19.69
CA ARG A 23 1.43 -12.05 19.09
C ARG A 23 1.40 -11.82 17.57
N VAL A 24 1.93 -10.69 17.10
CA VAL A 24 2.12 -10.44 15.66
C VAL A 24 2.99 -11.55 15.06
N SER A 25 4.10 -11.93 15.69
CA SER A 25 4.96 -13.02 15.22
C SER A 25 4.22 -14.36 15.14
N LEU A 26 3.37 -14.69 16.11
CA LEU A 26 2.54 -15.91 16.05
C LEU A 26 1.52 -15.88 14.88
N VAL A 27 0.97 -14.71 14.56
CA VAL A 27 0.07 -14.56 13.41
C VAL A 27 0.84 -14.78 12.10
N VAL A 28 2.05 -14.23 11.99
CA VAL A 28 2.92 -14.45 10.82
C VAL A 28 3.26 -15.92 10.65
N GLU A 29 3.69 -16.61 11.72
CA GLU A 29 3.97 -18.06 11.73
C GLU A 29 2.73 -18.88 11.31
N ALA A 30 1.53 -18.49 11.77
CA ALA A 30 0.30 -19.14 11.35
C ALA A 30 0.01 -18.98 9.85
N PHE A 31 0.28 -17.81 9.26
CA PHE A 31 0.14 -17.59 7.80
C PHE A 31 1.23 -18.34 7.03
N GLU A 32 2.44 -18.45 7.56
CA GLU A 32 3.51 -19.23 6.93
C GLU A 32 3.19 -20.73 6.84
N GLN A 33 2.40 -21.27 7.76
CA GLN A 33 1.93 -22.66 7.72
C GLN A 33 0.86 -22.89 6.64
N LEU A 34 0.27 -21.82 6.10
CA LEU A 34 -0.81 -21.85 5.11
C LEU A 34 -0.30 -21.51 3.70
N LYS A 35 0.96 -21.82 3.38
CA LYS A 35 1.60 -21.46 2.08
C LYS A 35 0.97 -22.12 0.86
N GLU A 36 0.21 -23.19 1.03
CA GLU A 36 -0.51 -23.87 -0.04
C GLU A 36 -1.79 -23.10 -0.46
N GLU A 37 -2.28 -22.18 0.37
CA GLU A 37 -3.47 -21.38 0.14
C GLU A 37 -3.11 -19.97 -0.32
N SER A 38 -4.04 -19.34 -1.04
CA SER A 38 -3.93 -17.92 -1.38
C SER A 38 -4.41 -17.06 -0.21
N LEU A 39 -3.64 -16.03 0.14
CA LEU A 39 -3.98 -15.06 1.19
C LEU A 39 -4.26 -13.70 0.57
N LEU A 40 -5.43 -13.12 0.88
CA LEU A 40 -5.72 -11.70 0.69
C LEU A 40 -5.83 -11.03 2.06
N CYS A 41 -4.86 -10.20 2.40
CA CYS A 41 -4.82 -9.49 3.66
C CYS A 41 -5.02 -7.99 3.45
N VAL A 42 -5.91 -7.38 4.23
CA VAL A 42 -6.07 -5.92 4.31
C VAL A 42 -5.45 -5.46 5.62
N THR A 43 -4.53 -4.51 5.55
CA THR A 43 -3.87 -3.92 6.72
C THR A 43 -3.30 -2.53 6.40
N HIS A 44 -3.15 -1.70 7.41
CA HIS A 44 -2.42 -0.45 7.32
C HIS A 44 -0.97 -0.56 7.81
N ASP A 45 -0.58 -1.74 8.32
CA ASP A 45 0.77 -2.02 8.81
C ASP A 45 1.65 -2.55 7.67
N MET A 46 2.48 -1.66 7.11
CA MET A 46 3.39 -1.99 6.01
C MET A 46 4.46 -3.01 6.40
N MET A 47 4.91 -3.01 7.67
CA MET A 47 5.90 -3.96 8.15
C MET A 47 5.30 -5.36 8.30
N PHE A 48 4.07 -5.44 8.81
CA PHE A 48 3.33 -6.70 8.85
C PHE A 48 3.07 -7.24 7.44
N ALA A 49 2.56 -6.38 6.52
CA ALA A 49 2.35 -6.74 5.12
C ALA A 49 3.63 -7.29 4.48
N GLY A 50 4.78 -6.67 4.76
CA GLY A 50 6.09 -7.08 4.28
C GLY A 50 6.53 -8.49 4.71
N ARG A 51 6.01 -8.99 5.83
CA ARG A 51 6.34 -10.31 6.37
C ARG A 51 5.49 -11.44 5.79
N ILE A 52 4.28 -11.13 5.28
CA ILE A 52 3.29 -12.17 4.94
C ILE A 52 2.89 -12.20 3.47
N SER A 53 3.29 -11.23 2.64
CA SER A 53 2.82 -11.11 1.26
C SER A 53 3.93 -11.12 0.23
N ASP A 54 3.67 -11.74 -0.93
CA ASP A 54 4.55 -11.69 -2.10
C ASP A 54 4.37 -10.37 -2.87
N HIS A 55 3.15 -9.82 -2.85
CA HIS A 55 2.80 -8.57 -3.53
C HIS A 55 1.99 -7.66 -2.62
N ILE A 56 2.20 -6.36 -2.77
CA ILE A 56 1.44 -5.32 -2.07
C ILE A 56 0.67 -4.46 -3.07
N CYS A 57 -0.61 -4.24 -2.76
CA CYS A 57 -1.45 -3.26 -3.42
C CYS A 57 -1.70 -2.08 -2.49
N VAL A 58 -1.15 -0.92 -2.82
CA VAL A 58 -1.32 0.29 -2.01
C VAL A 58 -2.55 1.07 -2.47
N LEU A 59 -3.45 1.33 -1.51
CA LEU A 59 -4.68 2.08 -1.74
C LEU A 59 -4.61 3.45 -1.07
N TYR A 60 -5.03 4.50 -1.78
CA TYR A 60 -5.25 5.83 -1.22
C TYR A 60 -6.64 6.34 -1.62
N ALA A 61 -7.45 6.72 -0.63
CA ALA A 61 -8.81 7.21 -0.85
C ALA A 61 -9.62 6.29 -1.79
N ALA A 62 -9.64 4.99 -1.52
CA ALA A 62 -10.30 3.93 -2.29
C ALA A 62 -9.80 3.79 -3.76
N GLN A 63 -8.57 4.23 -4.05
CA GLN A 63 -7.96 4.08 -5.35
C GLN A 63 -6.62 3.34 -5.24
N GLN A 64 -6.40 2.35 -6.10
CA GLN A 64 -5.09 1.74 -6.25
C GLN A 64 -4.12 2.77 -6.81
N VAL A 65 -3.07 3.07 -6.04
CA VAL A 65 -2.02 4.01 -6.44
C VAL A 65 -0.73 3.31 -6.84
N GLU A 66 -0.46 2.16 -6.24
CA GLU A 66 0.71 1.34 -6.57
C GLU A 66 0.42 -0.15 -6.35
N TYR A 67 1.08 -1.01 -7.13
CA TYR A 67 1.06 -2.47 -6.97
C TYR A 67 2.39 -3.04 -7.45
N GLY A 68 2.88 -4.06 -6.78
CA GLY A 68 4.09 -4.77 -7.19
C GLY A 68 4.59 -5.75 -6.14
N PRO A 69 5.77 -6.39 -6.42
CA PRO A 69 6.44 -7.25 -5.46
C PRO A 69 6.69 -6.52 -4.14
N THR A 70 6.49 -7.21 -3.05
CA THR A 70 6.62 -6.65 -1.69
C THR A 70 7.96 -5.97 -1.47
N GLU A 71 9.05 -6.61 -1.87
CA GLU A 71 10.40 -6.06 -1.71
C GLU A 71 10.57 -4.72 -2.43
N GLU A 72 10.05 -4.61 -3.66
CA GLU A 72 10.11 -3.39 -4.46
C GLU A 72 9.26 -2.26 -3.87
N ILE A 73 8.05 -2.58 -3.38
CA ILE A 73 7.19 -1.59 -2.72
C ILE A 73 7.86 -1.03 -1.46
N LEU A 74 8.52 -1.88 -0.67
CA LEU A 74 9.14 -1.46 0.59
C LEU A 74 10.47 -0.71 0.39
N LYS A 75 11.31 -1.14 -0.59
CA LYS A 75 12.65 -0.57 -0.79
C LYS A 75 12.67 0.59 -1.79
N ASN A 76 11.89 0.48 -2.87
CA ASN A 76 11.91 1.40 -4.01
C ASN A 76 10.49 1.85 -4.39
N PRO A 77 9.68 2.44 -3.49
CA PRO A 77 8.32 2.85 -3.78
C PRO A 77 8.29 3.90 -4.91
N LEU A 78 7.36 3.71 -5.85
CA LEU A 78 7.20 4.60 -7.01
C LEU A 78 6.25 5.76 -6.71
N HIS A 79 5.07 5.47 -6.14
CA HIS A 79 4.06 6.49 -5.90
C HIS A 79 4.46 7.38 -4.70
N PRO A 80 4.33 8.71 -4.79
CA PRO A 80 4.67 9.62 -3.70
C PRO A 80 3.98 9.29 -2.37
N TYR A 81 2.73 8.83 -2.39
CA TYR A 81 2.03 8.39 -1.20
C TYR A 81 2.71 7.18 -0.54
N THR A 82 3.11 6.18 -1.34
CA THR A 82 3.83 4.99 -0.83
C THR A 82 5.16 5.40 -0.22
N GLN A 83 5.89 6.32 -0.87
CA GLN A 83 7.14 6.89 -0.34
C GLN A 83 6.90 7.54 1.03
N ASP A 84 5.85 8.35 1.15
CA ASP A 84 5.52 9.02 2.40
C ASP A 84 5.08 8.04 3.50
N MET A 85 4.35 6.96 3.15
CA MET A 85 4.03 5.88 4.09
C MET A 85 5.28 5.18 4.62
N ILE A 86 6.22 4.82 3.74
CA ILE A 86 7.48 4.15 4.13
C ILE A 86 8.34 5.08 5.00
N LEU A 87 8.41 6.37 4.69
CA LEU A 87 9.15 7.35 5.49
C LEU A 87 8.53 7.58 6.88
N ALA A 88 7.23 7.38 7.02
CA ALA A 88 6.50 7.53 8.29
C ALA A 88 6.66 6.32 9.23
N ILE A 89 7.22 5.20 8.75
CA ILE A 89 7.48 4.02 9.59
C ILE A 89 8.48 4.40 10.70
N PRO A 90 8.21 4.05 11.99
CA PRO A 90 9.07 4.42 13.12
C PRO A 90 10.54 4.02 12.95
N GLU A 91 10.80 2.84 12.40
CA GLU A 91 12.15 2.31 12.13
C GLU A 91 12.91 3.17 11.11
N ASN A 92 12.20 3.89 10.24
CA ASN A 92 12.77 4.84 9.27
C ASN A 92 12.92 6.27 9.84
N GLY A 93 12.64 6.47 11.14
CA GLY A 93 12.79 7.73 11.84
C GLY A 93 11.61 8.68 11.70
N MET A 94 10.44 8.20 11.35
CA MET A 94 9.18 8.97 11.23
C MET A 94 9.33 10.28 10.44
N LYS A 95 10.00 10.24 9.32
CA LYS A 95 10.21 11.41 8.46
C LYS A 95 8.92 11.77 7.74
N VAL A 96 8.46 13.00 7.91
CA VAL A 96 7.29 13.52 7.19
C VAL A 96 7.77 14.35 6.01
N SER A 97 7.39 13.95 4.80
CA SER A 97 7.74 14.66 3.56
C SER A 97 6.54 15.22 2.81
N MET A 98 5.33 14.87 3.25
CA MET A 98 4.10 15.35 2.63
C MET A 98 3.86 16.84 2.90
N THR A 99 3.29 17.53 1.91
CA THR A 99 2.85 18.91 2.00
C THR A 99 1.31 18.97 2.12
N GLY A 100 0.79 19.98 2.82
CA GLY A 100 -0.66 20.20 2.95
C GLY A 100 -1.41 19.15 3.78
N PHE A 101 -2.73 19.24 3.73
CA PHE A 101 -3.66 18.41 4.50
C PHE A 101 -4.46 17.49 3.57
N ALA A 102 -4.88 16.33 4.11
CA ALA A 102 -5.85 15.51 3.40
C ALA A 102 -7.18 16.29 3.29
N PRO A 103 -7.78 16.36 2.09
CA PRO A 103 -9.10 16.95 1.96
C PRO A 103 -10.12 16.09 2.73
N PRO A 104 -11.28 16.68 3.13
CA PRO A 104 -12.38 15.92 3.69
C PRO A 104 -12.78 14.75 2.78
N HIS A 105 -13.27 13.66 3.35
CA HIS A 105 -13.66 12.47 2.58
C HIS A 105 -14.69 12.75 1.46
N THR A 106 -15.51 13.78 1.64
CA THR A 106 -16.48 14.25 0.64
C THR A 106 -15.85 14.94 -0.57
N ASP A 107 -14.62 15.45 -0.44
CA ASP A 107 -13.94 16.26 -1.45
C ASP A 107 -12.93 15.48 -2.30
N HIS A 108 -12.85 14.16 -2.12
CA HIS A 108 -12.15 13.29 -3.05
C HIS A 108 -12.93 13.22 -4.36
N GLN A 109 -12.90 14.34 -5.09
CA GLN A 109 -13.54 14.44 -6.41
C GLN A 109 -12.93 13.40 -7.34
N ASN A 110 -13.76 12.84 -8.22
CA ASN A 110 -13.35 11.88 -9.25
C ASN A 110 -12.44 12.50 -10.32
N TYR A 111 -12.02 13.74 -10.13
CA TYR A 111 -11.20 14.52 -11.04
C TYR A 111 -9.77 14.63 -10.50
N GLY A 112 -8.83 14.07 -11.24
CA GLY A 112 -7.43 14.20 -10.94
C GLY A 112 -6.88 13.18 -9.92
N CYS A 113 -5.58 13.32 -9.66
CA CYS A 113 -4.88 12.50 -8.68
C CYS A 113 -5.40 12.80 -7.26
N ARG A 114 -5.90 11.78 -6.57
CA ARG A 114 -6.46 11.93 -5.22
C ARG A 114 -5.44 12.38 -4.18
N TYR A 115 -4.16 12.11 -4.42
CA TYR A 115 -3.06 12.50 -3.54
C TYR A 115 -2.50 13.91 -3.82
N LYS A 116 -2.95 14.62 -4.87
CA LYS A 116 -2.37 15.88 -5.36
C LYS A 116 -2.19 16.96 -4.27
N HIS A 117 -3.14 17.08 -3.34
CA HIS A 117 -3.11 18.10 -2.28
C HIS A 117 -2.01 17.90 -1.22
N ARG A 118 -1.41 16.71 -1.19
CA ARG A 118 -0.35 16.35 -0.23
C ARG A 118 0.96 15.99 -0.95
N CYS A 119 0.95 15.97 -2.29
CA CYS A 119 2.05 15.50 -3.09
C CYS A 119 3.07 16.61 -3.33
N ARG A 120 4.32 16.41 -2.88
CA ARG A 120 5.45 17.33 -3.14
C ARG A 120 5.84 17.42 -4.64
N PHE A 121 5.40 16.48 -5.46
CA PHE A 121 5.64 16.43 -6.90
C PHE A 121 4.41 16.85 -7.72
N CYS A 122 3.41 17.49 -7.11
CA CYS A 122 2.19 17.89 -7.78
C CYS A 122 2.47 18.89 -8.91
N THR A 123 1.88 18.64 -10.06
CA THR A 123 1.89 19.54 -11.23
C THR A 123 0.46 19.77 -11.71
N SER A 124 0.25 20.68 -12.68
CA SER A 124 -1.06 20.92 -13.30
C SER A 124 -1.64 19.66 -13.97
N LYS A 125 -0.82 18.72 -14.45
CA LYS A 125 -1.29 17.41 -14.95
C LYS A 125 -2.06 16.60 -13.89
N CYS A 126 -1.75 16.80 -12.61
CA CYS A 126 -2.44 16.09 -11.51
C CYS A 126 -3.90 16.53 -11.33
N ASP A 127 -4.34 17.59 -12.02
CA ASP A 127 -5.76 17.96 -12.10
C ASP A 127 -6.59 16.99 -12.95
N THR A 128 -5.91 16.16 -13.74
CA THR A 128 -6.52 15.01 -14.43
C THR A 128 -6.07 13.71 -13.79
N MET A 129 -6.93 12.67 -13.88
CA MET A 129 -6.64 11.36 -13.31
C MET A 129 -5.48 10.69 -14.07
N PRO A 130 -4.37 10.35 -13.40
CA PRO A 130 -3.32 9.59 -14.07
C PRO A 130 -3.82 8.18 -14.43
N PRO A 131 -3.49 7.68 -15.63
CA PRO A 131 -3.70 6.27 -15.94
C PRO A 131 -2.81 5.37 -15.09
N VAL A 132 -2.99 4.08 -15.19
CA VAL A 132 -2.05 3.11 -14.61
C VAL A 132 -0.91 2.90 -15.60
N PHE A 133 0.29 3.23 -15.20
CA PHE A 133 1.52 2.89 -15.93
C PHE A 133 2.05 1.55 -15.43
N THR A 134 2.53 0.72 -16.35
CA THR A 134 3.12 -0.60 -16.05
C THR A 134 4.62 -0.53 -16.28
N LEU A 135 5.40 -0.80 -15.24
CA LEU A 135 6.86 -0.77 -15.23
C LEU A 135 7.37 -2.16 -14.83
N GLY A 136 7.62 -3.02 -15.81
CA GLY A 136 7.89 -4.43 -15.56
C GLY A 136 6.69 -5.12 -14.92
N ASP A 137 6.86 -5.70 -13.74
CA ASP A 137 5.84 -6.36 -12.93
C ASP A 137 5.11 -5.40 -11.94
N ARG A 138 5.44 -4.12 -11.99
CA ARG A 138 4.87 -3.08 -11.13
C ARG A 138 3.84 -2.23 -11.87
N LYS A 139 2.87 -1.74 -11.12
CA LYS A 139 1.84 -0.80 -11.62
C LYS A 139 1.80 0.43 -10.73
N VAL A 140 1.80 1.62 -11.34
CA VAL A 140 1.74 2.88 -10.60
C VAL A 140 0.79 3.87 -11.29
N ARG A 141 0.02 4.57 -10.48
CA ARG A 141 -0.92 5.59 -10.95
C ARG A 141 -0.37 7.00 -10.63
N CYS A 142 0.62 7.43 -11.42
CA CYS A 142 1.28 8.73 -11.21
C CYS A 142 1.86 9.28 -12.51
N TRP A 143 1.59 10.54 -12.82
CA TRP A 143 2.08 11.24 -14.02
C TRP A 143 3.61 11.33 -14.14
N LYS A 144 4.36 11.12 -13.06
CA LYS A 144 5.83 11.03 -13.10
C LYS A 144 6.34 10.00 -14.10
N TYR A 145 5.55 8.95 -14.37
CA TYR A 145 5.98 7.80 -15.18
C TYR A 145 5.39 7.79 -16.58
N GLU A 146 4.84 8.91 -17.03
CA GLU A 146 4.24 9.03 -18.38
C GLU A 146 5.24 8.70 -19.52
N ASN A 147 6.51 9.02 -19.35
CA ASN A 147 7.56 8.82 -20.37
C ASN A 147 8.39 7.55 -20.14
N GLU A 148 8.04 6.74 -19.17
CA GLU A 148 8.76 5.49 -18.83
C GLU A 148 8.02 4.22 -19.29
N ASN A 149 6.97 4.39 -20.09
CA ASN A 149 6.08 3.32 -20.57
C ASN A 149 6.46 2.89 -21.99
#